data_9fbe4229b3333f12ba0056710d2c7d38
#
_entry.id   9fbe4229b3333f12ba0056710d2c7d38
#
_cell.length_a   1.000
_cell.length_b   1.000
_cell.length_c   1.000
_cell.angle_alpha   90.00
_cell.angle_beta   90.00
_cell.angle_gamma   90.00
#
_symmetry.space_group_name_H-M   'P 1'
#
loop_
_entity.id
_entity.type
_entity.pdbx_description
1 polymer ?
#
loop_
_entity_poly.entity_id
_entity_poly.type
_entity_poly.pdbx_seq_one_letter_code
_entity_poly.pdbx_strand_id
1 'polypeptide(L)'
;ADDSAESLKASWEAFHALHKAGKVKAAWAVEHGIGEAVMKMSFGNNIGFASCTDVQENWHLPFWGFLVAELTEDVTIPGVIKLGETTAEPVITLGSDSASIAELYALNCATLEDVYPVHANENIGKVETFSFDGKCTIAPANKVAKPKVLIPVFPGTNCEYDSAKAMTDAGADAEIFVIRNLTADAIASSVEEFAAKLKQAQMVFIPGGFSGGDEPDGSGKF
;
A
#
# COMPACT_ATOMS: atom_id res chain seq x y z
N ALA A 1 16.18 -26.75 6.30
CA ALA A 1 16.19 -25.45 6.97
C ALA A 1 15.75 -25.67 8.40
N ASP A 2 16.42 -25.01 9.33
CA ASP A 2 16.03 -24.99 10.73
C ASP A 2 14.82 -24.05 10.86
N ASP A 3 13.69 -24.58 11.33
CA ASP A 3 12.44 -23.82 11.49
C ASP A 3 12.40 -23.02 12.81
N SER A 4 13.56 -22.74 13.40
CA SER A 4 13.63 -21.94 14.62
C SER A 4 13.39 -20.44 14.35
N ALA A 5 12.86 -19.75 15.37
CA ALA A 5 12.67 -18.30 15.31
C ALA A 5 13.98 -17.54 15.11
N GLU A 6 15.07 -18.07 15.67
CA GLU A 6 16.43 -17.52 15.54
C GLU A 6 16.92 -17.60 14.10
N SER A 7 16.73 -18.74 13.42
CA SER A 7 17.09 -18.95 12.03
C SER A 7 16.30 -18.02 11.11
N LEU A 8 14.99 -17.90 11.34
CA LEU A 8 14.13 -17.01 10.59
C LEU A 8 14.54 -15.53 10.74
N LYS A 9 14.82 -15.12 11.99
CA LYS A 9 15.29 -13.77 12.29
C LYS A 9 16.62 -13.47 11.59
N ALA A 10 17.58 -14.40 11.64
CA ALA A 10 18.87 -14.24 10.97
C ALA A 10 18.72 -14.10 9.46
N SER A 11 17.81 -14.86 8.85
CA SER A 11 17.50 -14.75 7.41
C SER A 11 16.91 -13.38 7.04
N TRP A 12 15.99 -12.86 7.84
CA TRP A 12 15.42 -11.53 7.61
C TRP A 12 16.42 -10.39 7.86
N GLU A 13 17.31 -10.53 8.84
CA GLU A 13 18.39 -9.57 9.07
C GLU A 13 19.38 -9.54 7.89
N ALA A 14 19.72 -10.71 7.34
CA ALA A 14 20.56 -10.82 6.15
C ALA A 14 19.89 -10.18 4.92
N PHE A 15 18.60 -10.46 4.70
CA PHE A 15 17.82 -9.83 3.64
C PHE A 15 17.76 -8.30 3.80
N HIS A 16 17.50 -7.81 5.01
CA HIS A 16 17.46 -6.38 5.31
C HIS A 16 18.80 -5.69 5.05
N ALA A 17 19.92 -6.37 5.36
CA ALA A 17 21.25 -5.87 5.06
C ALA A 17 21.48 -5.73 3.54
N LEU A 18 21.04 -6.71 2.74
CA LEU A 18 21.09 -6.64 1.27
C LEU A 18 20.24 -5.48 0.73
N HIS A 19 19.03 -5.31 1.27
CA HIS A 19 18.16 -4.20 0.89
C HIS A 19 18.80 -2.83 1.18
N LYS A 20 19.33 -2.64 2.39
CA LYS A 20 20.06 -1.41 2.75
C LYS A 20 21.29 -1.14 1.88
N ALA A 21 21.94 -2.18 1.41
CA ALA A 21 23.08 -2.10 0.50
C ALA A 21 22.66 -1.80 -0.97
N GLY A 22 21.35 -1.67 -1.26
CA GLY A 22 20.83 -1.43 -2.61
C GLY A 22 20.95 -2.64 -3.55
N LYS A 23 21.12 -3.85 -2.99
CA LYS A 23 21.29 -5.07 -3.77
C LYS A 23 19.97 -5.78 -4.11
N VAL A 24 18.87 -5.41 -3.48
CA VAL A 24 17.53 -5.98 -3.74
C VAL A 24 16.78 -5.08 -4.71
N LYS A 25 16.38 -5.62 -5.86
CA LYS A 25 15.55 -4.93 -6.86
C LYS A 25 14.07 -5.12 -6.61
N ALA A 26 13.66 -6.35 -6.29
CA ALA A 26 12.30 -6.75 -6.01
C ALA A 26 12.28 -7.90 -5.00
N ALA A 27 11.19 -8.05 -4.28
CA ALA A 27 10.99 -9.18 -3.38
C ALA A 27 9.50 -9.51 -3.23
N TRP A 28 9.22 -10.78 -2.94
CA TRP A 28 7.87 -11.30 -2.73
C TRP A 28 7.87 -12.29 -1.56
N ALA A 29 6.86 -12.20 -0.70
CA ALA A 29 6.63 -13.19 0.34
C ALA A 29 6.07 -14.48 -0.27
N VAL A 30 6.59 -15.62 0.15
CA VAL A 30 6.16 -16.92 -0.38
C VAL A 30 4.94 -17.41 0.41
N GLU A 31 3.75 -17.11 -0.08
CA GLU A 31 2.50 -17.50 0.56
C GLU A 31 1.94 -18.81 -0.03
N HIS A 32 1.92 -18.96 -1.34
CA HIS A 32 1.33 -20.10 -2.05
C HIS A 32 2.35 -20.90 -2.86
N GLY A 33 3.63 -20.59 -2.69
CA GLY A 33 4.74 -21.28 -3.32
C GLY A 33 5.73 -20.37 -4.04
N ILE A 34 6.92 -20.92 -4.26
CA ILE A 34 8.01 -20.22 -4.96
C ILE A 34 7.62 -19.95 -6.42
N GLY A 35 6.94 -20.89 -7.07
CA GLY A 35 6.48 -20.73 -8.45
C GLY A 35 5.50 -19.56 -8.60
N GLU A 36 4.55 -19.42 -7.66
CA GLU A 36 3.64 -18.27 -7.63
C GLU A 36 4.39 -16.96 -7.41
N ALA A 37 5.33 -16.92 -6.47
CA ALA A 37 6.12 -15.74 -6.18
C ALA A 37 6.88 -15.23 -7.42
N VAL A 38 7.58 -16.14 -8.13
CA VAL A 38 8.30 -15.84 -9.38
C VAL A 38 7.33 -15.32 -10.44
N MET A 39 6.20 -16.01 -10.64
CA MET A 39 5.16 -15.61 -11.60
C MET A 39 4.64 -14.19 -11.33
N LYS A 40 4.23 -13.90 -10.11
CA LYS A 40 3.68 -12.59 -9.72
C LYS A 40 4.71 -11.46 -9.81
N MET A 41 5.96 -11.73 -9.47
CA MET A 41 7.05 -10.76 -9.67
C MET A 41 7.27 -10.41 -11.14
N SER A 42 6.97 -11.32 -12.06
CA SER A 42 7.13 -11.14 -13.50
C SER A 42 5.98 -10.36 -14.17
N PHE A 43 4.79 -10.33 -13.59
CA PHE A 43 3.59 -9.75 -14.22
C PHE A 43 3.70 -8.24 -14.50
N GLY A 44 4.35 -7.48 -13.61
CA GLY A 44 4.36 -6.02 -13.70
C GLY A 44 5.26 -5.44 -14.79
N ASN A 45 6.31 -6.16 -15.17
CA ASN A 45 7.36 -5.66 -16.08
C ASN A 45 7.69 -6.61 -17.23
N ASN A 46 7.01 -7.76 -17.32
CA ASN A 46 7.25 -8.80 -18.33
C ASN A 46 8.70 -9.33 -18.37
N ILE A 47 9.42 -9.27 -17.25
CA ILE A 47 10.73 -9.86 -17.13
C ILE A 47 10.55 -11.35 -16.87
N GLY A 48 11.13 -12.18 -17.74
CA GLY A 48 11.07 -13.62 -17.62
C GLY A 48 12.02 -14.19 -16.57
N PHE A 49 11.92 -15.49 -16.37
CA PHE A 49 12.75 -16.22 -15.42
C PHE A 49 13.13 -17.59 -15.97
N ALA A 50 14.38 -17.98 -15.76
CA ALA A 50 14.86 -19.32 -16.04
C ALA A 50 15.46 -19.95 -14.78
N SER A 51 14.89 -21.07 -14.34
CA SER A 51 15.42 -21.80 -13.18
C SER A 51 16.80 -22.40 -13.48
N CYS A 52 17.72 -22.29 -12.54
CA CYS A 52 19.04 -22.95 -12.59
C CYS A 52 19.10 -24.21 -11.73
N THR A 53 18.06 -24.52 -11.00
CA THR A 53 17.92 -25.71 -10.17
C THR A 53 16.79 -26.57 -10.68
N ASP A 54 16.85 -27.87 -10.42
CA ASP A 54 15.71 -28.75 -10.66
C ASP A 54 14.53 -28.24 -9.83
N VAL A 55 13.39 -28.04 -10.51
CA VAL A 55 12.16 -27.64 -9.85
C VAL A 55 11.71 -28.78 -8.95
N GLN A 56 11.74 -28.52 -7.66
CA GLN A 56 11.33 -29.50 -6.67
C GLN A 56 9.81 -29.55 -6.57
N GLU A 57 9.27 -30.71 -6.26
CA GLU A 57 7.82 -30.91 -6.08
C GLU A 57 7.19 -29.95 -5.07
N ASN A 58 7.98 -29.37 -4.17
CA ASN A 58 7.51 -28.45 -3.13
C ASN A 58 7.44 -26.98 -3.57
N TRP A 59 7.80 -26.63 -4.82
CA TRP A 59 7.72 -25.23 -5.29
C TRP A 59 6.31 -24.63 -5.30
N HIS A 60 5.30 -25.45 -5.22
CA HIS A 60 3.89 -25.04 -5.10
C HIS A 60 3.36 -25.02 -3.66
N LEU A 61 4.21 -25.38 -2.67
CA LEU A 61 3.79 -25.38 -1.26
C LEU A 61 4.06 -24.01 -0.60
N PRO A 62 3.24 -23.62 0.38
CA PRO A 62 3.48 -22.42 1.15
C PRO A 62 4.73 -22.56 2.01
N PHE A 63 5.51 -21.49 2.09
CA PHE A 63 6.71 -21.38 2.93
C PHE A 63 6.64 -20.11 3.76
N TRP A 64 5.96 -20.19 4.88
CA TRP A 64 5.78 -19.06 5.78
C TRP A 64 7.11 -18.46 6.26
N GLY A 65 7.24 -17.15 6.07
CA GLY A 65 8.45 -16.41 6.43
C GLY A 65 9.58 -16.44 5.41
N PHE A 66 9.40 -17.12 4.27
CA PHE A 66 10.36 -17.13 3.17
C PHE A 66 10.10 -16.00 2.19
N LEU A 67 11.16 -15.53 1.55
CA LEU A 67 11.13 -14.49 0.55
C LEU A 67 11.80 -14.98 -0.74
N VAL A 68 11.21 -14.64 -1.88
CA VAL A 68 11.90 -14.66 -3.17
C VAL A 68 12.35 -13.24 -3.48
N ALA A 69 13.60 -13.06 -3.87
CA ALA A 69 14.15 -11.75 -4.16
C ALA A 69 14.93 -11.73 -5.48
N GLU A 70 14.75 -10.68 -6.26
CA GLU A 70 15.62 -10.33 -7.37
C GLU A 70 16.77 -9.49 -6.85
N LEU A 71 18.00 -9.94 -7.09
CA LEU A 71 19.23 -9.27 -6.64
C LEU A 71 20.00 -8.69 -7.82
N THR A 72 20.82 -7.68 -7.56
CA THR A 72 21.72 -7.08 -8.57
C THR A 72 22.93 -7.93 -8.87
N GLU A 73 23.26 -8.88 -8.01
CA GLU A 73 24.42 -9.76 -8.10
C GLU A 73 24.20 -11.05 -7.34
N ASP A 74 24.94 -12.09 -7.67
CA ASP A 74 24.96 -13.34 -6.91
C ASP A 74 25.51 -13.11 -5.49
N VAL A 75 24.88 -13.73 -4.50
CA VAL A 75 25.31 -13.67 -3.10
C VAL A 75 25.55 -15.06 -2.53
N THR A 76 26.52 -15.16 -1.63
CA THR A 76 26.77 -16.38 -0.86
C THR A 76 26.49 -16.09 0.61
N ILE A 77 25.27 -16.38 1.03
CA ILE A 77 24.78 -16.16 2.39
C ILE A 77 24.16 -17.47 2.88
N PRO A 78 24.44 -17.90 4.12
CA PRO A 78 23.78 -19.07 4.69
C PRO A 78 22.26 -18.95 4.63
N GLY A 79 21.58 -20.01 4.17
CA GLY A 79 20.12 -20.04 4.03
C GLY A 79 19.58 -19.39 2.74
N VAL A 80 20.42 -18.77 1.92
CA VAL A 80 20.02 -18.25 0.60
C VAL A 80 20.34 -19.28 -0.49
N ILE A 81 19.36 -19.53 -1.34
CA ILE A 81 19.46 -20.46 -2.46
C ILE A 81 19.22 -19.69 -3.76
N LYS A 82 20.12 -19.79 -4.72
CA LYS A 82 19.89 -19.27 -6.07
C LYS A 82 18.85 -20.14 -6.76
N LEU A 83 17.74 -19.54 -7.15
CA LEU A 83 16.63 -20.21 -7.84
C LEU A 83 16.83 -20.21 -9.37
N GLY A 84 17.42 -19.15 -9.91
CA GLY A 84 17.57 -18.96 -11.34
C GLY A 84 18.04 -17.55 -11.69
N GLU A 85 17.75 -17.16 -12.91
CA GLU A 85 18.11 -15.84 -13.44
C GLU A 85 16.92 -15.20 -14.14
N THR A 86 16.83 -13.88 -14.06
CA THR A 86 15.86 -13.11 -14.84
C THR A 86 16.29 -13.04 -16.30
N THR A 87 15.32 -13.07 -17.22
CA THR A 87 15.56 -13.06 -18.67
C THR A 87 14.79 -11.94 -19.35
N ALA A 88 15.28 -11.47 -20.49
CA ALA A 88 14.58 -10.46 -21.29
C ALA A 88 13.34 -11.03 -22.00
N GLU A 89 13.31 -12.33 -22.28
CA GLU A 89 12.18 -12.99 -22.90
C GLU A 89 11.04 -13.14 -21.90
N PRO A 90 9.77 -12.77 -22.24
CA PRO A 90 8.63 -12.81 -21.32
C PRO A 90 8.10 -14.25 -21.12
N VAL A 91 8.96 -15.14 -20.70
CA VAL A 91 8.72 -16.56 -20.48
C VAL A 91 9.26 -16.98 -19.13
N ILE A 92 8.51 -17.76 -18.39
CA ILE A 92 8.98 -18.44 -17.18
C ILE A 92 9.31 -19.89 -17.56
N THR A 93 10.56 -20.29 -17.31
CA THR A 93 11.04 -21.64 -17.54
C THR A 93 11.44 -22.29 -16.21
N LEU A 94 10.79 -23.40 -15.89
CA LEU A 94 11.04 -24.19 -14.68
C LEU A 94 11.45 -25.63 -15.10
N GLY A 95 12.74 -25.89 -15.11
CA GLY A 95 13.25 -27.16 -15.61
C GLY A 95 12.96 -27.33 -17.10
N SER A 96 12.17 -28.34 -17.46
CA SER A 96 11.72 -28.61 -18.84
C SER A 96 10.46 -27.85 -19.26
N ASP A 97 9.73 -27.29 -18.29
CA ASP A 97 8.44 -26.69 -18.52
C ASP A 97 8.59 -25.18 -18.72
N SER A 98 7.78 -24.62 -19.63
CA SER A 98 7.79 -23.20 -19.88
C SER A 98 6.38 -22.68 -20.19
N ALA A 99 6.11 -21.46 -19.77
CA ALA A 99 4.87 -20.76 -20.10
C ALA A 99 5.15 -19.26 -20.31
N SER A 100 4.40 -18.64 -21.22
CA SER A 100 4.50 -17.18 -21.39
C SER A 100 3.89 -16.45 -20.20
N ILE A 101 4.45 -15.29 -19.86
CA ILE A 101 3.91 -14.43 -18.79
C ILE A 101 2.47 -14.01 -19.12
N ALA A 102 2.17 -13.77 -20.39
CA ALA A 102 0.81 -13.39 -20.83
C ALA A 102 -0.23 -14.49 -20.55
N GLU A 103 0.11 -15.76 -20.82
CA GLU A 103 -0.78 -16.89 -20.49
C GLU A 103 -0.99 -17.04 -18.99
N LEU A 104 0.10 -16.97 -18.21
CA LEU A 104 0.03 -17.06 -16.76
C LEU A 104 -0.77 -15.91 -16.16
N TYR A 105 -0.62 -14.70 -16.68
CA TYR A 105 -1.39 -13.54 -16.24
C TYR A 105 -2.87 -13.70 -16.58
N ALA A 106 -3.20 -14.16 -17.78
CA ALA A 106 -4.58 -14.41 -18.16
C ALA A 106 -5.25 -15.46 -17.26
N LEU A 107 -4.56 -16.56 -16.94
CA LEU A 107 -5.04 -17.56 -15.99
C LEU A 107 -5.26 -17.00 -14.59
N ASN A 108 -4.32 -16.17 -14.10
CA ASN A 108 -4.44 -15.54 -12.79
C ASN A 108 -5.65 -14.59 -12.72
N CYS A 109 -5.89 -13.80 -13.75
CA CYS A 109 -7.04 -12.90 -13.83
C CYS A 109 -8.37 -13.66 -13.94
N ALA A 110 -8.40 -14.75 -14.70
CA ALA A 110 -9.62 -15.52 -14.94
C ALA A 110 -10.19 -16.17 -13.67
N THR A 111 -9.39 -16.36 -12.62
CA THR A 111 -9.82 -17.05 -11.39
C THR A 111 -11.03 -16.42 -10.73
N LEU A 112 -11.14 -15.09 -10.74
CA LEU A 112 -12.24 -14.35 -10.12
C LEU A 112 -13.03 -13.50 -11.11
N GLU A 113 -12.82 -13.66 -12.41
CA GLU A 113 -13.40 -12.79 -13.45
C GLU A 113 -14.93 -12.75 -13.41
N ASP A 114 -15.57 -13.87 -13.07
CA ASP A 114 -17.04 -13.96 -12.97
C ASP A 114 -17.62 -13.16 -11.79
N VAL A 115 -16.82 -12.91 -10.76
CA VAL A 115 -17.25 -12.21 -9.53
C VAL A 115 -16.70 -10.79 -9.47
N TYR A 116 -15.45 -10.62 -9.87
CA TYR A 116 -14.73 -9.35 -9.89
C TYR A 116 -14.07 -9.15 -11.26
N PRO A 117 -14.82 -8.70 -12.26
CA PRO A 117 -14.28 -8.48 -13.61
C PRO A 117 -13.11 -7.50 -13.61
N VAL A 118 -12.02 -7.86 -14.28
CA VAL A 118 -10.83 -6.98 -14.44
C VAL A 118 -11.15 -5.77 -15.32
N HIS A 119 -12.10 -5.94 -16.25
CA HIS A 119 -12.51 -4.88 -17.16
C HIS A 119 -13.94 -4.44 -16.88
N ALA A 120 -14.15 -3.12 -16.87
CA ALA A 120 -15.51 -2.58 -16.86
C ALA A 120 -16.25 -2.96 -18.13
N ASN A 121 -17.59 -3.07 -18.03
CA ASN A 121 -18.44 -3.37 -19.16
C ASN A 121 -18.22 -2.32 -20.27
N GLU A 122 -17.90 -2.76 -21.48
CA GLU A 122 -17.59 -1.90 -22.65
C GLU A 122 -18.74 -0.98 -23.08
N ASN A 123 -19.96 -1.23 -22.59
CA ASN A 123 -21.13 -0.39 -22.84
C ASN A 123 -21.21 0.88 -21.98
N ILE A 124 -20.20 1.18 -21.19
CA ILE A 124 -20.08 2.48 -20.54
C ILE A 124 -19.72 3.48 -21.64
N GLY A 125 -20.65 4.37 -21.97
CA GLY A 125 -20.42 5.43 -22.96
C GLY A 125 -19.17 6.25 -22.65
N LYS A 126 -18.67 6.98 -23.63
CA LYS A 126 -17.47 7.81 -23.44
C LYS A 126 -17.67 8.76 -22.26
N VAL A 127 -16.86 8.59 -21.23
CA VAL A 127 -16.83 9.51 -20.08
C VAL A 127 -16.13 10.79 -20.52
N GLU A 128 -16.81 11.91 -20.37
CA GLU A 128 -16.17 13.21 -20.59
C GLU A 128 -15.12 13.47 -19.52
N THR A 129 -13.94 13.83 -19.97
CA THR A 129 -12.85 14.27 -19.10
C THR A 129 -12.80 15.78 -19.09
N PHE A 130 -12.79 16.35 -17.89
CA PHE A 130 -12.68 17.79 -17.69
C PHE A 130 -11.30 18.10 -17.15
N SER A 131 -10.66 19.13 -17.69
CA SER A 131 -9.45 19.72 -17.13
C SER A 131 -9.69 21.20 -16.84
N PHE A 132 -9.13 21.68 -15.74
CA PHE A 132 -9.17 23.11 -15.41
C PHE A 132 -7.85 23.76 -15.87
N ASP A 133 -7.92 24.49 -16.97
CA ASP A 133 -6.77 25.20 -17.56
C ASP A 133 -6.69 26.65 -17.11
N GLY A 134 -7.62 27.10 -16.28
CA GLY A 134 -7.68 28.46 -15.76
C GLY A 134 -6.79 28.68 -14.54
N LYS A 135 -6.50 29.93 -14.25
CA LYS A 135 -5.90 30.32 -12.97
C LYS A 135 -7.01 30.57 -11.95
N CYS A 136 -6.84 30.05 -10.72
CA CYS A 136 -7.71 30.45 -9.62
C CYS A 136 -7.51 31.94 -9.35
N THR A 137 -8.55 32.72 -9.58
CA THR A 137 -8.55 34.18 -9.34
C THR A 137 -9.12 34.55 -7.97
N ILE A 138 -9.63 33.57 -7.21
CA ILE A 138 -10.19 33.76 -5.88
C ILE A 138 -9.04 33.96 -4.90
N ALA A 139 -8.99 35.10 -4.26
CA ALA A 139 -8.05 35.38 -3.18
C ALA A 139 -8.80 35.44 -1.85
N PRO A 140 -8.23 34.95 -0.75
CA PRO A 140 -8.83 35.08 0.56
C PRO A 140 -8.95 36.57 0.97
N ALA A 141 -10.03 36.91 1.64
CA ALA A 141 -10.24 38.27 2.17
C ALA A 141 -9.14 38.63 3.19
N ASN A 142 -8.79 37.67 4.03
CA ASN A 142 -7.72 37.82 5.02
C ASN A 142 -6.51 36.95 4.57
N LYS A 143 -5.40 37.61 4.31
CA LYS A 143 -4.16 36.92 3.94
C LYS A 143 -3.30 36.74 5.17
N VAL A 144 -2.94 35.49 5.46
CA VAL A 144 -2.01 35.11 6.52
C VAL A 144 -0.83 34.35 5.92
N ALA A 145 0.36 34.56 6.44
CA ALA A 145 1.54 33.92 5.91
C ALA A 145 1.55 32.40 6.13
N LYS A 146 0.98 31.94 7.26
CA LYS A 146 0.86 30.54 7.61
C LYS A 146 -0.55 30.30 8.16
N PRO A 147 -1.49 29.86 7.31
CA PRO A 147 -2.87 29.67 7.74
C PRO A 147 -2.98 28.50 8.74
N LYS A 148 -3.76 28.70 9.79
CA LYS A 148 -4.10 27.65 10.75
C LYS A 148 -5.20 26.76 10.21
N VAL A 149 -4.98 25.46 10.26
CA VAL A 149 -5.95 24.41 9.90
C VAL A 149 -6.34 23.65 11.14
N LEU A 150 -7.60 23.71 11.51
CA LEU A 150 -8.16 22.94 12.61
C LEU A 150 -8.72 21.62 12.08
N ILE A 151 -8.24 20.50 12.61
CA ILE A 151 -8.61 19.14 12.20
C ILE A 151 -9.33 18.47 13.38
N PRO A 152 -10.67 18.48 13.42
CA PRO A 152 -11.42 17.80 14.47
C PRO A 152 -11.34 16.29 14.28
N VAL A 153 -11.16 15.59 15.40
CA VAL A 153 -11.12 14.13 15.48
C VAL A 153 -12.27 13.65 16.33
N PHE A 154 -13.15 12.87 15.70
CA PHE A 154 -14.30 12.23 16.32
C PHE A 154 -14.04 10.73 16.51
N PRO A 155 -14.82 10.01 17.30
CA PRO A 155 -14.76 8.55 17.33
C PRO A 155 -14.91 7.97 15.93
N GLY A 156 -13.95 7.11 15.53
CA GLY A 156 -13.91 6.51 14.17
C GLY A 156 -13.14 7.31 13.12
N THR A 157 -12.70 8.53 13.40
CA THR A 157 -11.75 9.26 12.52
C THR A 157 -10.41 8.54 12.50
N ASN A 158 -9.79 8.38 11.33
CA ASN A 158 -8.52 7.68 11.18
C ASN A 158 -7.56 8.27 10.14
N CYS A 159 -7.86 9.43 9.59
CA CYS A 159 -7.01 10.09 8.58
C CYS A 159 -6.44 11.43 9.09
N GLU A 160 -6.49 11.70 10.38
CA GLU A 160 -6.08 12.98 10.96
C GLU A 160 -4.60 13.29 10.81
N TYR A 161 -3.74 12.27 10.97
CA TYR A 161 -2.28 12.44 10.86
C TYR A 161 -1.84 12.69 9.42
N ASP A 162 -2.39 11.93 8.47
CA ASP A 162 -2.10 12.11 7.04
C ASP A 162 -2.59 13.48 6.56
N SER A 163 -3.79 13.89 7.03
CA SER A 163 -4.35 15.21 6.75
C SER A 163 -3.48 16.33 7.31
N ALA A 164 -3.05 16.22 8.57
CA ALA A 164 -2.18 17.21 9.19
C ALA A 164 -0.82 17.30 8.47
N LYS A 165 -0.26 16.16 8.05
CA LYS A 165 0.96 16.12 7.27
C LYS A 165 0.78 16.84 5.92
N ALA A 166 -0.27 16.51 5.18
CA ALA A 166 -0.54 17.14 3.88
C ALA A 166 -0.71 18.65 3.99
N MET A 167 -1.44 19.14 5.01
CA MET A 167 -1.62 20.57 5.27
C MET A 167 -0.30 21.24 5.64
N THR A 168 0.53 20.59 6.45
CA THR A 168 1.85 21.10 6.85
C THR A 168 2.81 21.16 5.65
N ASP A 169 2.84 20.12 4.83
CA ASP A 169 3.65 20.09 3.60
C ASP A 169 3.23 21.18 2.61
N ALA A 170 1.95 21.55 2.60
CA ALA A 170 1.42 22.69 1.84
C ALA A 170 1.70 24.07 2.47
N GLY A 171 2.35 24.13 3.64
CA GLY A 171 2.76 25.37 4.31
C GLY A 171 1.81 25.90 5.36
N ALA A 172 0.81 25.11 5.77
CA ALA A 172 -0.12 25.48 6.82
C ALA A 172 0.40 25.14 8.22
N ASP A 173 -0.29 25.64 9.24
CA ASP A 173 -0.14 25.29 10.66
C ASP A 173 -1.30 24.38 11.03
N ALA A 174 -1.10 23.07 10.96
CA ALA A 174 -2.14 22.09 11.18
C ALA A 174 -2.22 21.70 12.66
N GLU A 175 -3.42 21.79 13.22
CA GLU A 175 -3.72 21.41 14.60
C GLU A 175 -4.77 20.30 14.62
N ILE A 176 -4.39 19.12 15.13
CA ILE A 176 -5.31 18.01 15.40
C ILE A 176 -5.99 18.27 16.74
N PHE A 177 -7.32 18.26 16.76
CA PHE A 177 -8.12 18.49 17.96
C PHE A 177 -9.07 17.31 18.23
N VAL A 178 -8.79 16.56 19.29
CA VAL A 178 -9.59 15.39 19.67
C VAL A 178 -10.83 15.82 20.46
N ILE A 179 -11.99 15.43 19.98
CA ILE A 179 -13.26 15.56 20.71
C ILE A 179 -13.33 14.46 21.75
N ARG A 180 -13.25 14.82 23.01
CA ARG A 180 -13.29 13.87 24.14
C ARG A 180 -14.73 13.50 24.46
N ASN A 181 -15.07 12.22 24.36
CA ASN A 181 -16.43 11.72 24.47
C ASN A 181 -16.66 10.74 25.63
N LEU A 182 -15.73 10.64 26.58
CA LEU A 182 -15.84 9.69 27.69
C LEU A 182 -16.89 10.10 28.73
N THR A 183 -17.15 11.40 28.87
CA THR A 183 -18.16 11.93 29.82
C THR A 183 -18.85 13.11 29.20
N ALA A 184 -20.05 13.44 29.71
CA ALA A 184 -20.80 14.64 29.29
C ALA A 184 -20.00 15.94 29.48
N ASP A 185 -19.28 16.06 30.59
CA ASP A 185 -18.45 17.23 30.89
C ASP A 185 -17.26 17.33 29.93
N ALA A 186 -16.67 16.17 29.54
CA ALA A 186 -15.60 16.14 28.53
C ALA A 186 -16.09 16.59 27.16
N ILE A 187 -17.30 16.21 26.77
CA ILE A 187 -17.93 16.68 25.53
C ILE A 187 -18.16 18.20 25.59
N ALA A 188 -18.79 18.70 26.66
CA ALA A 188 -19.05 20.13 26.83
C ALA A 188 -17.76 20.95 26.78
N SER A 189 -16.73 20.54 27.52
CA SER A 189 -15.40 21.19 27.48
C SER A 189 -14.78 21.15 26.10
N SER A 190 -14.88 20.01 25.37
CA SER A 190 -14.36 19.91 24.01
C SER A 190 -15.07 20.84 23.04
N VAL A 191 -16.38 21.04 23.17
CA VAL A 191 -17.16 21.99 22.36
C VAL A 191 -16.69 23.42 22.60
N GLU A 192 -16.50 23.82 23.86
CA GLU A 192 -16.02 25.15 24.20
C GLU A 192 -14.61 25.42 23.68
N GLU A 193 -13.69 24.45 23.88
CA GLU A 193 -12.32 24.52 23.38
C GLU A 193 -12.28 24.57 21.85
N PHE A 194 -13.07 23.75 21.18
CA PHE A 194 -13.19 23.75 19.72
C PHE A 194 -13.68 25.09 19.19
N ALA A 195 -14.74 25.67 19.82
CA ALA A 195 -15.27 26.97 19.44
C ALA A 195 -14.25 28.11 19.62
N ALA A 196 -13.41 28.03 20.64
CA ALA A 196 -12.31 28.98 20.84
C ALA A 196 -11.23 28.88 19.77
N LYS A 197 -10.82 27.64 19.40
CA LYS A 197 -9.84 27.38 18.36
C LYS A 197 -10.36 27.73 16.96
N LEU A 198 -11.64 27.44 16.68
CA LEU A 198 -12.30 27.76 15.43
C LEU A 198 -12.24 29.26 15.11
N LYS A 199 -12.39 30.12 16.11
CA LYS A 199 -12.27 31.58 15.93
C LYS A 199 -10.88 32.05 15.50
N GLN A 200 -9.87 31.22 15.68
CA GLN A 200 -8.48 31.52 15.34
C GLN A 200 -8.01 30.81 14.05
N ALA A 201 -8.77 29.83 13.60
CA ALA A 201 -8.44 29.06 12.41
C ALA A 201 -8.89 29.77 11.11
N GLN A 202 -8.16 29.60 10.02
CA GLN A 202 -8.56 30.05 8.69
C GLN A 202 -9.19 28.91 7.89
N MET A 203 -8.94 27.67 8.26
CA MET A 203 -9.50 26.49 7.62
C MET A 203 -9.93 25.48 8.67
N VAL A 204 -10.98 24.73 8.34
CA VAL A 204 -11.37 23.50 9.05
C VAL A 204 -11.27 22.37 8.05
N PHE A 205 -10.56 21.32 8.40
CA PHE A 205 -10.46 20.11 7.59
C PHE A 205 -11.05 18.94 8.37
N ILE A 206 -12.17 18.41 7.90
CA ILE A 206 -12.83 17.25 8.51
C ILE A 206 -12.31 16.00 7.77
N PRO A 207 -11.47 15.19 8.42
CA PRO A 207 -10.90 14.00 7.76
C PRO A 207 -11.95 12.90 7.60
N GLY A 208 -11.61 11.93 6.76
CA GLY A 208 -12.39 10.71 6.57
C GLY A 208 -12.29 9.74 7.75
N GLY A 209 -12.90 8.58 7.57
CA GLY A 209 -12.96 7.50 8.55
C GLY A 209 -14.38 6.99 8.72
N PHE A 210 -14.60 6.10 9.64
CA PHE A 210 -15.90 5.49 9.93
C PHE A 210 -16.78 6.28 10.90
N SER A 211 -16.43 7.54 11.19
CA SER A 211 -17.17 8.42 12.08
C SER A 211 -18.41 9.05 11.46
N GLY A 212 -18.44 9.18 10.13
CA GLY A 212 -19.49 9.92 9.40
C GLY A 212 -20.77 9.14 9.11
N GLY A 213 -20.88 7.90 9.55
CA GLY A 213 -22.03 7.05 9.26
C GLY A 213 -21.95 6.33 7.94
N ASP A 214 -20.76 5.83 7.59
CA ASP A 214 -20.53 4.92 6.44
C ASP A 214 -21.41 3.66 6.55
N GLU A 215 -21.74 3.31 7.79
CA GLU A 215 -22.67 2.24 8.13
C GLU A 215 -23.93 2.83 8.77
N PRO A 216 -25.10 2.14 8.69
CA PRO A 216 -26.33 2.56 9.36
C PRO A 216 -26.16 2.83 10.86
N ASP A 217 -25.24 2.11 11.50
CA ASP A 217 -24.90 2.20 12.92
C ASP A 217 -23.54 2.87 13.16
N GLY A 218 -23.05 3.65 12.19
CA GLY A 218 -21.78 4.34 12.27
C GLY A 218 -21.65 5.23 13.50
N SER A 219 -20.45 5.27 14.08
CA SER A 219 -20.17 5.98 15.35
C SER A 219 -20.42 7.50 15.31
N GLY A 220 -20.50 8.08 14.12
CA GLY A 220 -20.82 9.50 13.93
C GLY A 220 -22.27 9.89 14.28
N LYS A 221 -23.10 8.91 14.61
CA LYS A 221 -24.48 9.15 15.03
C LYS A 221 -24.66 9.43 16.52
N PHE A 222 -23.63 9.21 17.31
CA PHE A 222 -23.70 9.27 18.77
C PHE A 222 -22.95 10.46 19.35
#